data_c299c75b5960a8591d5e3d43bfb90f91
#
_entry.id   c299c75b5960a8591d5e3d43bfb90f91
#
_cell.length_a   1.000
_cell.length_b   1.000
_cell.length_c   1.000
_cell.angle_alpha   90.00
_cell.angle_beta   90.00
_cell.angle_gamma   90.00
#
_symmetry.space_group_name_H-M   'P 1'
#
loop_
_entity.id
_entity.type
_entity.pdbx_description
1 polymer ?
#
loop_
_entity_poly.entity_id
_entity_poly.type
_entity_poly.pdbx_seq_one_letter_code
_entity_poly.pdbx_strand_id
1 'polypeptide(L)'
;MPNKIFRKSILFFCFSLICLLSISQNSVKTKYNNASVYTGIEVGSKGVKMSMIEMGKNAQKSGAINIIKDTSINTDFISFLDATFSATLNGLYALFTTATNNYQIPSENIFTVISSGVKMQAEKDKKTEWIQKLIDSFRLKINEPTREIEVVDVMKEAKLSHLGIVPESRRYSTFLIDIGSGNTKGGFFPYGDTKTFKLFELNWGTKSVANATEKRCEDDHGVPNYNKHLQRVLGGAEETDITYAVNASGAYPLSDNIAVSGGIAWAIATLTHPELIENPIVSVSYDEVKKFAEKAHNNYDALSASF
;
A
#
# COMPACT_ATOMS: atom_id res chain seq x y z
N MET A 1 -69.61 -7.82 9.58
CA MET A 1 -68.36 -8.59 9.32
C MET A 1 -67.45 -7.75 8.43
N PRO A 2 -66.42 -7.10 8.96
CA PRO A 2 -65.53 -6.31 8.13
C PRO A 2 -64.39 -7.20 7.60
N ASN A 3 -64.38 -7.20 6.36
CA ASN A 3 -63.45 -7.65 5.29
C ASN A 3 -62.08 -8.23 5.70
N LYS A 4 -62.01 -9.55 5.80
CA LYS A 4 -60.75 -10.32 5.85
C LYS A 4 -59.85 -10.07 4.62
N ILE A 5 -60.41 -9.64 3.51
CA ILE A 5 -59.69 -9.32 2.29
C ILE A 5 -58.90 -8.00 2.43
N PHE A 6 -59.49 -7.00 3.04
CA PHE A 6 -58.83 -5.70 3.24
C PHE A 6 -57.60 -5.79 4.18
N ARG A 7 -57.68 -6.64 5.22
CA ARG A 7 -56.53 -6.90 6.13
C ARG A 7 -55.36 -7.63 5.45
N LYS A 8 -55.68 -8.56 4.53
CA LYS A 8 -54.62 -9.27 3.77
C LYS A 8 -53.93 -8.36 2.79
N SER A 9 -54.68 -7.46 2.12
CA SER A 9 -54.12 -6.48 1.18
C SER A 9 -53.22 -5.44 1.89
N ILE A 10 -53.55 -4.97 3.07
CA ILE A 10 -52.75 -4.05 3.86
C ILE A 10 -51.44 -4.76 4.35
N LEU A 11 -51.54 -6.02 4.77
CA LEU A 11 -50.37 -6.80 5.21
C LEU A 11 -49.38 -7.04 4.03
N PHE A 12 -49.91 -7.33 2.85
CA PHE A 12 -49.08 -7.53 1.65
C PHE A 12 -48.43 -6.23 1.15
N PHE A 13 -49.15 -5.11 1.28
CA PHE A 13 -48.59 -3.79 0.92
C PHE A 13 -47.53 -3.32 1.93
N CYS A 14 -47.70 -3.56 3.23
CA CYS A 14 -46.69 -3.29 4.23
C CYS A 14 -45.46 -4.19 4.05
N PHE A 15 -45.61 -5.46 3.66
CA PHE A 15 -44.50 -6.36 3.45
C PHE A 15 -43.70 -5.97 2.18
N SER A 16 -44.39 -5.54 1.11
CA SER A 16 -43.69 -5.02 -0.10
C SER A 16 -43.03 -3.67 0.14
N LEU A 17 -43.55 -2.82 1.00
CA LEU A 17 -42.93 -1.55 1.39
C LEU A 17 -41.68 -1.76 2.27
N ILE A 18 -41.68 -2.76 3.16
CA ILE A 18 -40.52 -3.14 3.97
C ILE A 18 -39.41 -3.72 3.08
N CYS A 19 -39.74 -4.52 2.06
CA CYS A 19 -38.77 -5.00 1.09
C CYS A 19 -38.14 -3.87 0.24
N LEU A 20 -38.89 -2.80 -0.05
CA LEU A 20 -38.38 -1.64 -0.79
C LEU A 20 -37.47 -0.73 0.07
N LEU A 21 -37.69 -0.73 1.39
CA LEU A 21 -36.85 0.04 2.31
C LEU A 21 -35.52 -0.67 2.68
N SER A 22 -35.41 -1.96 2.35
CA SER A 22 -34.19 -2.75 2.63
C SER A 22 -33.10 -2.59 1.56
N ILE A 23 -33.33 -1.84 0.48
CA ILE A 23 -32.33 -1.55 -0.55
C ILE A 23 -31.82 -0.12 -0.33
N SER A 24 -31.39 0.21 0.87
CA SER A 24 -30.42 1.29 1.05
C SER A 24 -29.07 0.73 0.67
N GLN A 25 -28.83 0.58 -0.61
CA GLN A 25 -27.53 0.27 -1.17
C GLN A 25 -26.65 1.48 -0.86
N ASN A 26 -25.66 1.32 0.03
CA ASN A 26 -24.54 2.22 0.14
C ASN A 26 -23.69 2.11 -1.15
N SER A 27 -24.22 2.60 -2.26
CA SER A 27 -23.42 2.74 -3.47
C SER A 27 -22.28 3.68 -3.18
N VAL A 28 -21.08 3.27 -3.53
CA VAL A 28 -19.88 4.10 -3.39
C VAL A 28 -20.13 5.43 -4.13
N LYS A 29 -20.04 6.54 -3.41
CA LYS A 29 -20.17 7.87 -3.99
C LYS A 29 -18.92 8.16 -4.81
N THR A 30 -19.03 8.17 -6.13
CA THR A 30 -17.93 8.47 -7.05
C THR A 30 -17.80 9.97 -7.29
N LYS A 31 -16.55 10.42 -7.43
CA LYS A 31 -16.20 11.82 -7.77
C LYS A 31 -16.31 12.07 -9.28
N TYR A 32 -16.02 11.04 -10.07
CA TYR A 32 -15.98 11.14 -11.54
C TYR A 32 -17.18 10.46 -12.17
N ASN A 33 -17.71 11.06 -13.24
CA ASN A 33 -18.77 10.45 -14.05
C ASN A 33 -18.23 9.24 -14.82
N ASN A 34 -18.99 8.15 -14.86
CA ASN A 34 -18.62 6.91 -15.53
C ASN A 34 -17.28 6.32 -15.05
N ALA A 35 -16.99 6.47 -13.78
CA ALA A 35 -15.82 5.88 -13.15
C ALA A 35 -16.03 4.39 -12.86
N SER A 36 -14.94 3.64 -12.86
CA SER A 36 -14.88 2.28 -12.35
C SER A 36 -14.18 2.29 -10.97
N VAL A 37 -14.69 1.47 -10.05
CA VAL A 37 -14.09 1.31 -8.73
C VAL A 37 -13.39 -0.04 -8.67
N TYR A 38 -12.15 -0.02 -8.22
CA TYR A 38 -11.30 -1.20 -8.02
C TYR A 38 -10.79 -1.26 -6.60
N THR A 39 -10.54 -2.47 -6.12
CA THR A 39 -9.94 -2.71 -4.81
C THR A 39 -8.66 -3.53 -4.98
N GLY A 40 -7.56 -3.03 -4.43
CA GLY A 40 -6.33 -3.79 -4.24
C GLY A 40 -6.23 -4.28 -2.80
N ILE A 41 -5.93 -5.56 -2.60
CA ILE A 41 -5.64 -6.14 -1.29
C ILE A 41 -4.24 -6.72 -1.34
N GLU A 42 -3.34 -6.23 -0.48
CA GLU A 42 -1.95 -6.66 -0.39
C GLU A 42 -1.69 -7.39 0.93
N VAL A 43 -1.13 -8.59 0.85
CA VAL A 43 -0.51 -9.25 2.00
C VAL A 43 0.94 -8.82 2.05
N GLY A 44 1.26 -7.92 2.97
CA GLY A 44 2.61 -7.44 3.25
C GLY A 44 3.22 -8.11 4.48
N SER A 45 4.51 -7.83 4.72
CA SER A 45 5.26 -8.39 5.85
C SER A 45 4.66 -8.08 7.23
N LYS A 46 4.01 -6.92 7.36
CA LYS A 46 3.46 -6.42 8.62
C LYS A 46 1.97 -6.67 8.78
N GLY A 47 1.27 -6.90 7.69
CA GLY A 47 -0.16 -7.00 7.71
C GLY A 47 -0.79 -7.03 6.34
N VAL A 48 -2.11 -6.99 6.34
CA VAL A 48 -2.92 -6.94 5.12
C VAL A 48 -3.40 -5.51 4.94
N LYS A 49 -3.22 -4.97 3.74
CA LYS A 49 -3.66 -3.63 3.36
C LYS A 49 -4.74 -3.72 2.30
N MET A 50 -5.66 -2.78 2.31
CA MET A 50 -6.67 -2.62 1.27
C MET A 50 -6.75 -1.16 0.85
N SER A 51 -6.67 -0.93 -0.45
CA SER A 51 -6.91 0.38 -1.05
C SER A 51 -8.03 0.26 -2.09
N MET A 52 -9.05 1.08 -1.94
CA MET A 52 -10.13 1.22 -2.93
C MET A 52 -9.91 2.48 -3.70
N ILE A 53 -9.85 2.37 -5.02
CA ILE A 53 -9.61 3.48 -5.93
C ILE A 53 -10.74 3.61 -6.93
N GLU A 54 -11.14 4.84 -7.16
CA GLU A 54 -11.99 5.24 -8.26
C GLU A 54 -11.11 5.68 -9.42
N MET A 55 -11.38 5.14 -10.60
CA MET A 55 -10.67 5.47 -11.83
C MET A 55 -11.66 6.07 -12.84
N GLY A 56 -11.51 7.35 -13.09
CA GLY A 56 -12.25 8.06 -14.12
C GLY A 56 -11.77 7.69 -15.53
N LYS A 57 -12.48 8.20 -16.54
CA LYS A 57 -12.12 7.97 -17.94
C LYS A 57 -10.72 8.50 -18.24
N ASN A 58 -9.88 7.65 -18.86
CA ASN A 58 -8.48 7.97 -19.18
C ASN A 58 -7.64 8.36 -17.94
N ALA A 59 -7.89 7.74 -16.80
CA ALA A 59 -7.28 8.08 -15.52
C ALA A 59 -5.75 8.21 -15.57
N GLN A 60 -5.05 7.34 -16.32
CA GLN A 60 -3.59 7.41 -16.46
C GLN A 60 -3.11 8.71 -17.12
N LYS A 61 -3.89 9.28 -18.06
CA LYS A 61 -3.54 10.55 -18.72
C LYS A 61 -4.05 11.76 -17.99
N SER A 62 -5.26 11.67 -17.46
CA SER A 62 -5.96 12.80 -16.83
C SER A 62 -5.64 12.98 -15.35
N GLY A 63 -5.05 11.96 -14.70
CA GLY A 63 -4.91 11.92 -13.23
C GLY A 63 -6.25 11.74 -12.51
N ALA A 64 -7.32 11.33 -13.21
CA ALA A 64 -8.65 11.14 -12.63
C ALA A 64 -8.69 9.87 -11.76
N ILE A 65 -7.91 9.87 -10.70
CA ILE A 65 -7.82 8.81 -9.69
C ILE A 65 -8.24 9.41 -8.35
N ASN A 66 -9.09 8.71 -7.63
CA ASN A 66 -9.53 9.12 -6.30
C ASN A 66 -9.44 7.92 -5.34
N ILE A 67 -8.83 8.12 -4.19
CA ILE A 67 -8.76 7.10 -3.13
C ILE A 67 -10.05 7.19 -2.32
N ILE A 68 -10.88 6.16 -2.41
CA ILE A 68 -12.15 6.08 -1.68
C ILE A 68 -11.90 5.60 -0.25
N LYS A 69 -11.02 4.62 -0.10
CA LYS A 69 -10.69 4.01 1.20
C LYS A 69 -9.29 3.45 1.16
N ASP A 70 -8.55 3.73 2.23
CA ASP A 70 -7.29 3.07 2.52
C ASP A 70 -7.32 2.55 3.97
N THR A 71 -6.92 1.31 4.18
CA THR A 71 -6.95 0.69 5.51
C THR A 71 -6.01 -0.51 5.60
N SER A 72 -5.61 -0.86 6.82
CA SER A 72 -4.73 -1.99 7.06
C SER A 72 -5.08 -2.73 8.35
N ILE A 73 -4.69 -4.00 8.42
CA ILE A 73 -4.79 -4.87 9.59
C ILE A 73 -3.40 -5.47 9.84
N ASN A 74 -2.82 -5.19 10.99
CA ASN A 74 -1.52 -5.73 11.37
C ASN A 74 -1.64 -7.22 11.72
N THR A 75 -0.84 -8.10 11.06
CA THR A 75 -0.95 -9.56 11.21
C THR A 75 0.37 -10.30 11.34
N ASP A 76 1.48 -9.68 10.93
CA ASP A 76 2.84 -10.22 11.01
C ASP A 76 3.05 -11.62 10.38
N PHE A 77 2.55 -11.79 9.15
CA PHE A 77 2.56 -13.08 8.44
C PHE A 77 3.94 -13.72 8.35
N ILE A 78 4.99 -12.91 8.20
CA ILE A 78 6.38 -13.39 8.02
C ILE A 78 7.01 -14.00 9.27
N SER A 79 6.34 -14.00 10.40
CA SER A 79 6.73 -14.79 11.58
C SER A 79 6.47 -16.28 11.39
N PHE A 80 5.66 -16.67 10.40
CA PHE A 80 5.29 -18.04 10.04
C PHE A 80 4.86 -18.90 11.24
N LEU A 81 4.01 -18.32 12.09
CA LEU A 81 3.37 -19.00 13.23
C LEU A 81 1.89 -19.24 12.91
N ASP A 82 1.28 -20.29 13.46
CA ASP A 82 -0.13 -20.59 13.24
C ASP A 82 -1.06 -19.44 13.67
N ALA A 83 -0.69 -18.71 14.72
CA ALA A 83 -1.43 -17.55 15.18
C ALA A 83 -1.38 -16.40 14.15
N THR A 84 -0.20 -16.08 13.60
CA THR A 84 -0.02 -15.02 12.61
C THR A 84 -0.59 -15.42 11.25
N PHE A 85 -0.55 -16.72 10.89
CA PHE A 85 -1.25 -17.25 9.73
C PHE A 85 -2.76 -17.01 9.84
N SER A 86 -3.35 -17.44 10.97
CA SER A 86 -4.79 -17.29 11.21
C SER A 86 -5.20 -15.83 11.24
N ALA A 87 -4.40 -14.95 11.86
CA ALA A 87 -4.63 -13.52 11.86
C ALA A 87 -4.61 -12.93 10.43
N THR A 88 -3.65 -13.34 9.60
CA THR A 88 -3.52 -12.88 8.22
C THR A 88 -4.67 -13.37 7.36
N LEU A 89 -5.05 -14.65 7.46
CA LEU A 89 -6.19 -15.19 6.74
C LEU A 89 -7.51 -14.49 7.13
N ASN A 90 -7.70 -14.21 8.41
CA ASN A 90 -8.88 -13.49 8.90
C ASN A 90 -8.86 -12.02 8.47
N GLY A 91 -7.71 -11.36 8.51
CA GLY A 91 -7.53 -9.98 8.01
C GLY A 91 -7.83 -9.88 6.52
N LEU A 92 -7.28 -10.79 5.72
CA LEU A 92 -7.51 -10.87 4.28
C LEU A 92 -9.00 -11.07 3.96
N TYR A 93 -9.67 -12.01 4.67
CA TYR A 93 -11.10 -12.26 4.54
C TYR A 93 -11.95 -11.05 4.95
N ALA A 94 -11.60 -10.40 6.08
CA ALA A 94 -12.32 -9.24 6.56
C ALA A 94 -12.26 -8.06 5.58
N LEU A 95 -11.09 -7.79 4.97
CA LEU A 95 -10.95 -6.73 4.00
C LEU A 95 -11.66 -7.07 2.68
N PHE A 96 -11.60 -8.33 2.23
CA PHE A 96 -12.35 -8.78 1.06
C PHE A 96 -13.87 -8.63 1.27
N THR A 97 -14.38 -9.09 2.41
CA THR A 97 -15.82 -8.95 2.74
C THR A 97 -16.23 -7.50 2.97
N THR A 98 -15.34 -6.67 3.47
CA THR A 98 -15.57 -5.23 3.54
C THR A 98 -15.76 -4.64 2.14
N ALA A 99 -14.89 -4.98 1.18
CA ALA A 99 -15.03 -4.52 -0.19
C ALA A 99 -16.33 -5.01 -0.86
N THR A 100 -16.63 -6.31 -0.73
CA THR A 100 -17.81 -6.91 -1.39
C THR A 100 -19.12 -6.51 -0.72
N ASN A 101 -19.22 -6.59 0.62
CA ASN A 101 -20.47 -6.45 1.33
C ASN A 101 -20.78 -4.99 1.71
N ASN A 102 -19.78 -4.24 2.20
CA ASN A 102 -20.01 -2.87 2.65
C ASN A 102 -19.97 -1.87 1.50
N TYR A 103 -19.06 -2.09 0.55
CA TYR A 103 -18.86 -1.19 -0.60
C TYR A 103 -19.42 -1.75 -1.90
N GLN A 104 -19.90 -2.99 -1.90
CA GLN A 104 -20.53 -3.66 -3.06
C GLN A 104 -19.64 -3.68 -4.30
N ILE A 105 -18.32 -3.79 -4.09
CA ILE A 105 -17.39 -3.93 -5.19
C ILE A 105 -17.53 -5.34 -5.78
N PRO A 106 -17.77 -5.46 -7.09
CA PRO A 106 -17.78 -6.76 -7.75
C PRO A 106 -16.49 -7.53 -7.52
N SER A 107 -16.59 -8.85 -7.28
CA SER A 107 -15.43 -9.67 -6.94
C SER A 107 -14.35 -9.61 -8.02
N GLU A 108 -14.71 -9.52 -9.29
CA GLU A 108 -13.80 -9.37 -10.43
C GLU A 108 -13.00 -8.05 -10.42
N ASN A 109 -13.47 -7.05 -9.68
CA ASN A 109 -12.78 -5.76 -9.51
C ASN A 109 -11.90 -5.73 -8.27
N ILE A 110 -11.74 -6.86 -7.56
CA ILE A 110 -10.88 -6.98 -6.39
C ILE A 110 -9.63 -7.77 -6.76
N PHE A 111 -8.48 -7.13 -6.69
CA PHE A 111 -7.18 -7.72 -6.99
C PHE A 111 -6.47 -8.04 -5.67
N THR A 112 -5.91 -9.24 -5.58
CA THR A 112 -5.21 -9.69 -4.37
C THR A 112 -3.78 -10.08 -4.72
N VAL A 113 -2.82 -9.52 -3.98
CA VAL A 113 -1.40 -9.78 -4.19
C VAL A 113 -0.71 -10.15 -2.89
N ILE A 114 0.34 -10.95 -2.99
CA ILE A 114 1.31 -11.20 -1.91
C ILE A 114 2.60 -10.50 -2.30
N SER A 115 3.07 -9.58 -1.45
CA SER A 115 4.19 -8.72 -1.75
C SER A 115 5.52 -9.46 -1.88
N SER A 116 6.46 -8.86 -2.59
CA SER A 116 7.81 -9.38 -2.75
C SER A 116 8.53 -9.56 -1.42
N GLY A 117 8.28 -8.71 -0.44
CA GLY A 117 8.87 -8.82 0.89
C GLY A 117 8.44 -10.09 1.63
N VAL A 118 7.18 -10.51 1.48
CA VAL A 118 6.68 -11.79 2.01
C VAL A 118 7.33 -12.97 1.29
N LYS A 119 7.39 -12.90 -0.06
CA LYS A 119 8.03 -13.94 -0.89
C LYS A 119 9.49 -14.13 -0.49
N MET A 120 10.26 -13.06 -0.45
CA MET A 120 11.69 -13.09 -0.10
C MET A 120 11.93 -13.67 1.31
N GLN A 121 11.11 -13.29 2.29
CA GLN A 121 11.24 -13.82 3.64
C GLN A 121 10.87 -15.31 3.70
N ALA A 122 9.82 -15.73 2.99
CA ALA A 122 9.45 -17.15 2.90
C ALA A 122 10.52 -18.01 2.23
N GLU A 123 11.16 -17.50 1.17
CA GLU A 123 12.28 -18.18 0.50
C GLU A 123 13.49 -18.29 1.44
N LYS A 124 13.85 -17.22 2.13
CA LYS A 124 14.96 -17.16 3.10
C LYS A 124 14.77 -18.17 4.24
N ASP A 125 13.55 -18.26 4.78
CA ASP A 125 13.22 -19.12 5.91
C ASP A 125 12.77 -20.53 5.49
N LYS A 126 12.76 -20.82 4.17
CA LYS A 126 12.27 -22.09 3.58
C LYS A 126 10.83 -22.39 3.98
N LYS A 127 9.96 -21.36 3.90
CA LYS A 127 8.54 -21.36 4.29
C LYS A 127 7.59 -21.04 3.12
N THR A 128 8.00 -21.30 1.90
CA THR A 128 7.20 -21.02 0.70
C THR A 128 5.84 -21.72 0.69
N GLU A 129 5.76 -22.90 1.32
CA GLU A 129 4.52 -23.64 1.49
C GLU A 129 3.45 -22.87 2.31
N TRP A 130 3.86 -21.96 3.19
CA TRP A 130 2.94 -21.11 3.96
C TRP A 130 2.19 -20.12 3.07
N ILE A 131 2.86 -19.60 2.04
CA ILE A 131 2.23 -18.73 1.05
C ILE A 131 1.15 -19.49 0.30
N GLN A 132 1.48 -20.69 -0.20
CA GLN A 132 0.50 -21.52 -0.93
C GLN A 132 -0.67 -21.92 -0.03
N LYS A 133 -0.39 -22.33 1.21
CA LYS A 133 -1.42 -22.64 2.22
C LYS A 133 -2.35 -21.44 2.48
N LEU A 134 -1.81 -20.20 2.53
CA LEU A 134 -2.61 -18.98 2.70
C LEU A 134 -3.53 -18.75 1.50
N ILE A 135 -3.00 -18.88 0.29
CA ILE A 135 -3.75 -18.72 -0.96
C ILE A 135 -4.93 -19.70 -1.00
N ASP A 136 -4.67 -20.98 -0.78
CA ASP A 136 -5.69 -22.03 -0.86
C ASP A 136 -6.75 -21.88 0.25
N SER A 137 -6.31 -21.54 1.47
CA SER A 137 -7.22 -21.27 2.59
C SER A 137 -8.10 -20.05 2.34
N PHE A 138 -7.56 -19.00 1.73
CA PHE A 138 -8.34 -17.82 1.39
C PHE A 138 -9.36 -18.10 0.29
N ARG A 139 -8.95 -18.77 -0.80
CA ARG A 139 -9.85 -19.21 -1.88
C ARG A 139 -11.03 -20.02 -1.35
N LEU A 140 -10.74 -20.97 -0.46
CA LEU A 140 -11.77 -21.78 0.20
C LEU A 140 -12.70 -20.91 1.04
N LYS A 141 -12.15 -19.99 1.82
CA LYS A 141 -12.91 -19.15 2.75
C LYS A 141 -13.87 -18.18 2.06
N ILE A 142 -13.51 -17.69 0.87
CA ILE A 142 -14.38 -16.82 0.04
C ILE A 142 -15.24 -17.58 -0.97
N ASN A 143 -15.09 -18.93 -1.03
CA ASN A 143 -15.77 -19.80 -1.99
C ASN A 143 -15.47 -19.45 -3.47
N GLU A 144 -14.23 -19.05 -3.76
CA GLU A 144 -13.74 -18.75 -5.11
C GLU A 144 -12.46 -19.54 -5.41
N PRO A 145 -12.55 -20.84 -5.76
CA PRO A 145 -11.39 -21.72 -5.89
C PRO A 145 -10.43 -21.33 -7.02
N THR A 146 -10.92 -20.60 -8.02
CA THR A 146 -10.14 -20.16 -9.19
C THR A 146 -9.64 -18.71 -9.09
N ARG A 147 -9.88 -18.03 -7.96
CA ARG A 147 -9.43 -16.64 -7.78
C ARG A 147 -7.92 -16.54 -7.99
N GLU A 148 -7.54 -15.60 -8.84
CA GLU A 148 -6.14 -15.26 -9.02
C GLU A 148 -5.63 -14.48 -7.80
N ILE A 149 -4.55 -14.97 -7.21
CA ILE A 149 -3.81 -14.30 -6.14
C ILE A 149 -2.36 -14.33 -6.58
N GLU A 150 -1.84 -13.16 -6.87
CA GLU A 150 -0.52 -13.05 -7.43
C GLU A 150 0.55 -12.94 -6.34
N VAL A 151 1.61 -13.76 -6.44
CA VAL A 151 2.82 -13.63 -5.63
C VAL A 151 3.85 -12.86 -6.46
N VAL A 152 4.05 -11.59 -6.14
CA VAL A 152 4.92 -10.72 -6.93
C VAL A 152 6.38 -10.84 -6.49
N ASP A 153 7.30 -10.78 -7.45
CA ASP A 153 8.71 -10.57 -7.17
C ASP A 153 9.05 -9.07 -7.10
N VAL A 154 10.26 -8.74 -6.65
CA VAL A 154 10.71 -7.35 -6.47
C VAL A 154 10.67 -6.56 -7.78
N MET A 155 11.09 -7.18 -8.88
CA MET A 155 11.10 -6.56 -10.21
C MET A 155 9.67 -6.21 -10.66
N LYS A 156 8.74 -7.16 -10.53
CA LYS A 156 7.35 -6.95 -10.92
C LYS A 156 6.67 -5.93 -10.03
N GLU A 157 6.90 -6.00 -8.73
CA GLU A 157 6.34 -5.04 -7.76
C GLU A 157 6.85 -3.61 -8.06
N ALA A 158 8.16 -3.43 -8.23
CA ALA A 158 8.74 -2.12 -8.56
C ALA A 158 8.22 -1.57 -9.90
N LYS A 159 8.10 -2.44 -10.91
CA LYS A 159 7.55 -2.06 -12.22
C LYS A 159 6.08 -1.65 -12.12
N LEU A 160 5.26 -2.40 -11.38
CA LEU A 160 3.84 -2.07 -11.18
C LEU A 160 3.67 -0.79 -10.37
N SER A 161 4.49 -0.58 -9.33
CA SER A 161 4.51 0.66 -8.55
C SER A 161 4.84 1.86 -9.44
N HIS A 162 5.85 1.74 -10.31
CA HIS A 162 6.18 2.82 -11.25
C HIS A 162 5.03 3.13 -12.21
N LEU A 163 4.39 2.11 -12.78
CA LEU A 163 3.25 2.28 -13.70
C LEU A 163 2.03 2.90 -13.01
N GLY A 164 1.83 2.61 -11.72
CA GLY A 164 0.70 3.12 -10.95
C GLY A 164 0.91 4.52 -10.37
N ILE A 165 2.14 4.84 -9.94
CA ILE A 165 2.46 6.08 -9.24
C ILE A 165 2.87 7.19 -10.22
N VAL A 166 3.70 6.87 -11.22
CA VAL A 166 4.24 7.86 -12.13
C VAL A 166 3.25 8.16 -13.25
N PRO A 167 2.83 9.43 -13.44
CA PRO A 167 1.95 9.82 -14.54
C PRO A 167 2.50 9.41 -15.90
N GLU A 168 1.63 9.04 -16.83
CA GLU A 168 2.03 8.59 -18.17
C GLU A 168 2.95 9.58 -18.89
N SER A 169 2.69 10.88 -18.74
CA SER A 169 3.48 11.97 -19.34
C SER A 169 4.91 12.09 -18.80
N ARG A 170 5.19 11.52 -17.63
CA ARG A 170 6.50 11.54 -16.95
C ARG A 170 7.14 10.16 -16.84
N ARG A 171 6.49 9.12 -17.35
CA ARG A 171 6.88 7.71 -17.17
C ARG A 171 8.31 7.40 -17.57
N TYR A 172 8.79 8.03 -18.62
CA TYR A 172 10.12 7.75 -19.19
C TYR A 172 11.20 8.76 -18.76
N SER A 173 10.83 9.74 -17.94
CA SER A 173 11.75 10.73 -17.38
C SER A 173 11.78 10.73 -15.85
N THR A 174 11.16 9.73 -15.21
CA THR A 174 11.06 9.68 -13.75
C THR A 174 11.73 8.42 -13.20
N PHE A 175 12.57 8.61 -12.20
CA PHE A 175 13.11 7.55 -11.36
C PHE A 175 12.23 7.41 -10.11
N LEU A 176 11.64 6.23 -9.91
CA LEU A 176 10.83 5.95 -8.72
C LEU A 176 11.70 5.31 -7.63
N ILE A 177 11.52 5.80 -6.40
CA ILE A 177 12.08 5.24 -5.17
C ILE A 177 10.91 4.95 -4.21
N ASP A 178 10.59 3.68 -4.02
CA ASP A 178 9.56 3.22 -3.08
C ASP A 178 10.21 2.75 -1.79
N ILE A 179 10.07 3.54 -0.72
CA ILE A 179 10.69 3.27 0.58
C ILE A 179 9.70 2.47 1.44
N GLY A 180 9.84 1.16 1.40
CA GLY A 180 9.05 0.25 2.21
C GLY A 180 9.53 0.12 3.66
N SER A 181 8.91 -0.76 4.42
CA SER A 181 9.33 -1.05 5.80
C SER A 181 10.59 -1.93 5.86
N GLY A 182 10.69 -2.94 5.02
CA GLY A 182 11.79 -3.90 5.01
C GLY A 182 12.92 -3.58 4.04
N ASN A 183 12.56 -3.06 2.86
CA ASN A 183 13.48 -2.73 1.77
C ASN A 183 13.03 -1.45 1.06
N THR A 184 13.91 -0.93 0.22
CA THR A 184 13.59 0.13 -0.74
C THR A 184 13.75 -0.45 -2.14
N LYS A 185 12.79 -0.17 -3.02
CA LYS A 185 12.80 -0.63 -4.41
C LYS A 185 12.25 0.44 -5.32
N GLY A 186 12.45 0.27 -6.61
CA GLY A 186 11.97 1.23 -7.60
C GLY A 186 12.68 1.02 -8.92
N GLY A 187 12.84 2.09 -9.67
CA GLY A 187 13.53 2.05 -10.96
C GLY A 187 12.90 2.95 -12.00
N PHE A 188 13.20 2.68 -13.26
CA PHE A 188 12.76 3.51 -14.38
C PHE A 188 12.71 2.73 -15.70
N PHE A 189 12.08 3.33 -16.71
CA PHE A 189 12.03 2.81 -18.07
C PHE A 189 13.02 3.55 -18.97
N PRO A 190 14.15 2.92 -19.39
CA PRO A 190 15.25 3.63 -20.05
C PRO A 190 15.02 3.93 -21.53
N TYR A 191 14.09 3.22 -22.21
CA TYR A 191 14.02 3.24 -23.67
C TYR A 191 12.71 3.81 -24.25
N GLY A 192 11.94 4.56 -23.44
CA GLY A 192 10.68 5.14 -23.90
C GLY A 192 9.57 4.12 -24.14
N ASP A 193 9.72 2.91 -23.64
CA ASP A 193 8.71 1.86 -23.65
C ASP A 193 8.61 1.16 -22.28
N THR A 194 7.57 0.36 -22.08
CA THR A 194 7.34 -0.36 -20.81
C THR A 194 7.86 -1.80 -20.81
N LYS A 195 8.59 -2.23 -21.83
CA LYS A 195 9.11 -3.60 -21.96
C LYS A 195 10.28 -3.83 -21.02
N THR A 196 11.24 -2.91 -21.06
CA THR A 196 12.46 -2.98 -20.26
C THR A 196 12.34 -2.06 -19.04
N PHE A 197 12.46 -2.60 -17.84
CA PHE A 197 12.51 -1.86 -16.59
C PHE A 197 13.87 -2.04 -15.93
N LYS A 198 14.50 -0.95 -15.52
CA LYS A 198 15.75 -0.97 -14.75
C LYS A 198 15.40 -0.92 -13.27
N LEU A 199 15.65 -2.02 -12.57
CA LEU A 199 15.40 -2.15 -11.13
C LEU A 199 16.43 -1.37 -10.32
N PHE A 200 15.95 -0.69 -9.28
CA PHE A 200 16.71 -0.18 -8.15
C PHE A 200 16.23 -0.90 -6.89
N GLU A 201 17.15 -1.42 -6.11
CA GLU A 201 16.82 -2.19 -4.91
C GLU A 201 17.87 -1.99 -3.82
N LEU A 202 17.38 -1.84 -2.58
CA LEU A 202 18.17 -1.77 -1.36
C LEU A 202 17.55 -2.65 -0.29
N ASN A 203 18.37 -3.35 0.49
CA ASN A 203 17.92 -4.14 1.66
C ASN A 203 17.59 -3.26 2.89
N TRP A 204 17.48 -1.96 2.70
CA TRP A 204 17.17 -0.98 3.72
C TRP A 204 15.79 -0.38 3.49
N GLY A 205 14.97 -0.42 4.54
CA GLY A 205 13.69 0.24 4.64
C GLY A 205 13.54 0.85 6.02
N THR A 206 12.44 1.54 6.29
CA THR A 206 12.25 2.28 7.55
C THR A 206 12.39 1.39 8.79
N LYS A 207 11.82 0.18 8.77
CA LYS A 207 11.92 -0.73 9.90
C LYS A 207 13.24 -1.48 9.97
N SER A 208 13.82 -1.87 8.85
CA SER A 208 15.13 -2.54 8.87
C SER A 208 16.22 -1.59 9.41
N VAL A 209 16.15 -0.30 9.07
CA VAL A 209 16.99 0.74 9.67
C VAL A 209 16.71 0.88 11.17
N ALA A 210 15.45 0.96 11.59
CA ALA A 210 15.08 1.06 12.99
C ALA A 210 15.58 -0.15 13.79
N ASN A 211 15.34 -1.36 13.30
CA ASN A 211 15.80 -2.59 13.97
C ASN A 211 17.35 -2.65 14.08
N ALA A 212 18.08 -2.20 13.06
CA ALA A 212 19.54 -2.14 13.09
C ALA A 212 20.05 -1.08 14.10
N THR A 213 19.29 0.02 14.25
CA THR A 213 19.56 1.08 15.22
C THR A 213 19.34 0.57 16.64
N GLU A 214 18.16 -0.02 16.91
CA GLU A 214 17.79 -0.55 18.22
C GLU A 214 18.80 -1.57 18.75
N LYS A 215 19.28 -2.46 17.87
CA LYS A 215 20.33 -3.44 18.24
C LYS A 215 21.64 -2.81 18.71
N ARG A 216 21.89 -1.53 18.39
CA ARG A 216 23.08 -0.79 18.79
C ARG A 216 22.86 0.09 20.01
N CYS A 217 21.61 0.25 20.45
CA CYS A 217 21.29 1.10 21.60
C CYS A 217 21.61 0.43 22.94
N GLU A 218 21.84 -0.89 22.93
CA GLU A 218 22.09 -1.68 24.16
C GLU A 218 20.96 -1.44 25.18
N ASP A 219 21.29 -0.99 26.40
CA ASP A 219 20.32 -0.73 27.47
C ASP A 219 19.75 0.71 27.45
N ASP A 220 20.34 1.63 26.66
CA ASP A 220 19.87 3.02 26.55
C ASP A 220 19.03 3.23 25.28
N HIS A 221 17.71 3.15 25.43
CA HIS A 221 16.70 3.40 24.37
C HIS A 221 16.23 4.86 24.32
N GLY A 222 16.91 5.78 25.00
CA GLY A 222 16.60 7.21 24.96
C GLY A 222 16.77 7.80 23.55
N VAL A 223 15.92 8.78 23.19
CA VAL A 223 15.92 9.42 21.87
C VAL A 223 17.30 9.94 21.45
N PRO A 224 18.10 10.58 22.32
CA PRO A 224 19.44 11.05 21.94
C PRO A 224 20.38 9.92 21.52
N ASN A 225 20.39 8.80 22.28
CA ASN A 225 21.21 7.65 21.95
C ASN A 225 20.73 6.94 20.69
N TYR A 226 19.41 6.79 20.53
CA TYR A 226 18.81 6.25 19.33
C TYR A 226 19.22 7.07 18.09
N ASN A 227 19.09 8.39 18.12
CA ASN A 227 19.48 9.28 17.02
C ASN A 227 20.96 9.17 16.67
N LYS A 228 21.84 9.07 17.66
CA LYS A 228 23.28 8.85 17.44
C LYS A 228 23.55 7.56 16.68
N HIS A 229 22.86 6.46 17.07
CA HIS A 229 23.02 5.18 16.41
C HIS A 229 22.32 5.13 15.04
N LEU A 230 21.19 5.81 14.88
CA LEU A 230 20.51 5.98 13.60
C LEU A 230 21.43 6.63 12.56
N GLN A 231 22.10 7.73 12.91
CA GLN A 231 23.05 8.39 12.00
C GLN A 231 24.21 7.48 11.60
N ARG A 232 24.71 6.64 12.51
CA ARG A 232 25.75 5.66 12.20
C ARG A 232 25.28 4.54 11.27
N VAL A 233 24.05 4.06 11.45
CA VAL A 233 23.44 3.05 10.56
C VAL A 233 23.23 3.62 9.17
N LEU A 234 22.65 4.82 9.09
CA LEU A 234 22.40 5.49 7.82
C LEU A 234 23.68 5.86 7.09
N GLY A 235 24.69 6.41 7.80
CA GLY A 235 25.99 6.73 7.20
C GLY A 235 26.68 5.50 6.64
N GLY A 236 26.68 4.38 7.38
CA GLY A 236 27.24 3.13 6.87
C GLY A 236 26.48 2.60 5.65
N ALA A 237 25.14 2.68 5.63
CA ALA A 237 24.34 2.28 4.50
C ALA A 237 24.56 3.20 3.29
N GLU A 238 24.74 4.50 3.50
CA GLU A 238 25.03 5.48 2.43
C GLU A 238 26.35 5.18 1.75
N GLU A 239 27.41 4.96 2.52
CA GLU A 239 28.76 4.71 1.99
C GLU A 239 28.87 3.41 1.20
N THR A 240 28.15 2.37 1.61
CA THR A 240 28.26 1.04 1.00
C THR A 240 27.14 0.74 0.01
N ASP A 241 25.90 0.71 0.52
CA ASP A 241 24.77 0.13 -0.21
C ASP A 241 24.07 1.16 -1.11
N ILE A 242 23.74 2.34 -0.55
CA ILE A 242 22.91 3.34 -1.25
C ILE A 242 23.67 3.92 -2.42
N THR A 243 24.91 4.39 -2.20
CA THR A 243 25.75 4.96 -3.24
C THR A 243 26.01 3.95 -4.36
N TYR A 244 26.29 2.69 -4.00
CA TYR A 244 26.49 1.63 -4.99
C TYR A 244 25.23 1.36 -5.80
N ALA A 245 24.07 1.18 -5.15
CA ALA A 245 22.82 0.87 -5.83
C ALA A 245 22.35 2.00 -6.76
N VAL A 246 22.51 3.27 -6.34
CA VAL A 246 22.19 4.43 -7.17
C VAL A 246 23.09 4.45 -8.43
N ASN A 247 24.40 4.29 -8.24
CA ASN A 247 25.33 4.27 -9.36
C ASN A 247 25.12 3.07 -10.30
N ALA A 248 24.90 1.88 -9.73
CA ALA A 248 24.64 0.65 -10.50
C ALA A 248 23.31 0.67 -11.26
N SER A 249 22.31 1.40 -10.78
CA SER A 249 21.00 1.54 -11.44
C SER A 249 21.08 2.22 -12.79
N GLY A 250 22.08 3.10 -12.99
CA GLY A 250 22.22 3.92 -14.20
C GLY A 250 21.12 4.98 -14.35
N ALA A 251 20.35 5.26 -13.28
CA ALA A 251 19.23 6.21 -13.30
C ALA A 251 19.70 7.67 -13.33
N TYR A 252 20.84 7.95 -12.76
CA TYR A 252 21.32 9.30 -12.48
C TYR A 252 21.35 10.26 -13.69
N PRO A 253 21.86 9.84 -14.87
CA PRO A 253 21.86 10.72 -16.03
C PRO A 253 20.57 10.72 -16.83
N LEU A 254 19.59 9.86 -16.49
CA LEU A 254 18.41 9.60 -17.32
C LEU A 254 17.12 10.12 -16.73
N SER A 255 17.12 10.52 -15.45
CA SER A 255 15.90 10.92 -14.75
C SER A 255 15.92 12.40 -14.40
N ASP A 256 15.08 13.17 -15.06
CA ASP A 256 14.86 14.60 -14.75
C ASP A 256 14.05 14.79 -13.47
N ASN A 257 13.33 13.75 -13.06
CA ASN A 257 12.43 13.79 -11.90
C ASN A 257 12.63 12.55 -11.04
N ILE A 258 12.52 12.74 -9.73
CA ILE A 258 12.50 11.65 -8.75
C ILE A 258 11.11 11.62 -8.15
N ALA A 259 10.43 10.47 -8.21
CA ALA A 259 9.22 10.19 -7.45
C ALA A 259 9.58 9.33 -6.25
N VAL A 260 9.04 9.67 -5.08
CA VAL A 260 9.23 8.89 -3.86
C VAL A 260 7.88 8.41 -3.36
N SER A 261 7.81 7.15 -2.96
CA SER A 261 6.60 6.55 -2.36
C SER A 261 6.94 5.80 -1.06
N GLY A 262 5.91 5.27 -0.42
CA GLY A 262 6.02 4.60 0.87
C GLY A 262 5.66 5.49 2.06
N GLY A 263 5.61 4.89 3.25
CA GLY A 263 5.10 5.56 4.45
C GLY A 263 5.85 6.82 4.84
N ILE A 264 7.18 6.84 4.69
CA ILE A 264 7.98 8.04 5.02
C ILE A 264 7.74 9.17 4.01
N ALA A 265 7.58 8.86 2.74
CA ALA A 265 7.26 9.85 1.71
C ALA A 265 5.89 10.48 1.96
N TRP A 266 4.91 9.65 2.30
CA TRP A 266 3.58 10.12 2.69
C TRP A 266 3.65 11.04 3.92
N ALA A 267 4.38 10.65 4.96
CA ALA A 267 4.52 11.45 6.17
C ALA A 267 5.17 12.82 5.88
N ILE A 268 6.23 12.85 5.08
CA ILE A 268 6.88 14.11 4.70
C ILE A 268 5.89 15.00 3.92
N ALA A 269 5.21 14.46 2.93
CA ALA A 269 4.27 15.22 2.10
C ALA A 269 3.11 15.78 2.93
N THR A 270 2.48 14.96 3.78
CA THR A 270 1.32 15.38 4.59
C THR A 270 1.66 16.34 5.70
N LEU A 271 2.84 16.25 6.30
CA LEU A 271 3.28 17.14 7.36
C LEU A 271 3.88 18.45 6.83
N THR A 272 4.39 18.43 5.60
CA THR A 272 4.93 19.63 4.94
C THR A 272 3.82 20.43 4.25
N HIS A 273 2.87 19.72 3.63
CA HIS A 273 1.77 20.28 2.84
C HIS A 273 0.41 19.68 3.24
N PRO A 274 -0.07 19.89 4.47
CA PRO A 274 -1.33 19.30 4.93
C PRO A 274 -2.54 19.76 4.09
N GLU A 275 -2.48 20.92 3.46
CA GLU A 275 -3.50 21.44 2.54
C GLU A 275 -3.62 20.63 1.23
N LEU A 276 -2.61 19.84 0.89
CA LEU A 276 -2.55 19.03 -0.34
C LEU A 276 -2.85 17.54 -0.09
N ILE A 277 -3.35 17.17 1.08
CA ILE A 277 -3.56 15.76 1.49
C ILE A 277 -4.46 14.98 0.53
N GLU A 278 -5.39 15.67 -0.14
CA GLU A 278 -6.30 15.06 -1.13
C GLU A 278 -5.64 14.87 -2.51
N ASN A 279 -4.44 15.39 -2.70
CA ASN A 279 -3.75 15.27 -3.99
C ASN A 279 -2.97 13.94 -4.05
N PRO A 280 -3.11 13.18 -5.14
CA PRO A 280 -2.40 11.91 -5.30
C PRO A 280 -0.89 12.09 -5.47
N ILE A 281 -0.44 13.28 -5.86
CA ILE A 281 0.97 13.64 -6.04
C ILE A 281 1.19 15.01 -5.42
N VAL A 282 2.18 15.11 -4.54
CA VAL A 282 2.61 16.35 -3.90
C VAL A 282 4.06 16.61 -4.27
N SER A 283 4.33 17.79 -4.80
CA SER A 283 5.71 18.22 -5.07
C SER A 283 6.36 18.70 -3.79
N VAL A 284 7.51 18.12 -3.45
CA VAL A 284 8.30 18.50 -2.28
C VAL A 284 9.73 18.81 -2.75
N SER A 285 10.27 19.96 -2.40
CA SER A 285 11.63 20.35 -2.74
C SER A 285 12.65 19.69 -1.80
N TYR A 286 13.89 19.60 -2.25
CA TYR A 286 14.99 19.13 -1.41
C TYR A 286 15.14 19.94 -0.10
N ASP A 287 14.97 21.27 -0.18
CA ASP A 287 15.06 22.13 0.98
C ASP A 287 13.94 21.88 2.01
N GLU A 288 12.73 21.53 1.54
CA GLU A 288 11.63 21.16 2.43
C GLU A 288 11.91 19.82 3.12
N VAL A 289 12.41 18.83 2.40
CA VAL A 289 12.84 17.55 3.00
C VAL A 289 13.92 17.78 4.05
N LYS A 290 14.91 18.62 3.76
CA LYS A 290 15.98 18.97 4.70
C LYS A 290 15.43 19.66 5.97
N LYS A 291 14.57 20.66 5.81
CA LYS A 291 13.91 21.35 6.94
C LYS A 291 13.05 20.39 7.77
N PHE A 292 12.34 19.46 7.09
CA PHE A 292 11.58 18.42 7.78
C PHE A 292 12.49 17.52 8.61
N ALA A 293 13.61 17.06 8.05
CA ALA A 293 14.58 16.23 8.75
C ALA A 293 15.18 16.95 9.97
N GLU A 294 15.53 18.23 9.82
CA GLU A 294 16.02 19.07 10.93
C GLU A 294 14.96 19.22 12.02
N LYS A 295 13.70 19.45 11.67
CA LYS A 295 12.58 19.54 12.61
C LYS A 295 12.35 18.21 13.33
N ALA A 296 12.37 17.08 12.61
CA ALA A 296 12.25 15.76 13.19
C ALA A 296 13.39 15.42 14.15
N HIS A 297 14.60 15.87 13.85
CA HIS A 297 15.76 15.65 14.71
C HIS A 297 15.74 16.52 15.97
N ASN A 298 15.41 17.80 15.85
CA ASN A 298 15.53 18.78 16.94
C ASN A 298 14.26 18.90 17.79
N ASN A 299 13.09 18.52 17.27
CA ASN A 299 11.80 18.70 17.94
C ASN A 299 10.82 17.59 17.61
N TYR A 300 11.26 16.34 17.84
CA TYR A 300 10.47 15.15 17.53
C TYR A 300 9.12 15.12 18.26
N ASP A 301 9.08 15.54 19.53
CA ASP A 301 7.85 15.53 20.33
C ASP A 301 6.76 16.45 19.72
N ALA A 302 7.15 17.64 19.26
CA ALA A 302 6.21 18.53 18.59
C ALA A 302 5.76 17.99 17.21
N LEU A 303 6.63 17.25 16.52
CA LEU A 303 6.28 16.59 15.26
C LEU A 303 5.33 15.43 15.51
N SER A 304 5.62 14.58 16.50
CA SER A 304 4.79 13.42 16.85
C SER A 304 3.41 13.81 17.35
N ALA A 305 3.28 14.95 18.02
CA ALA A 305 1.98 15.49 18.46
C ALA A 305 1.10 16.02 17.29
N SER A 306 1.66 16.09 16.08
CA SER A 306 0.93 16.50 14.85
C SER A 306 0.27 15.32 14.12
N PHE A 307 0.53 14.07 14.55
CA PHE A 307 -0.11 12.84 14.07
C PHE A 307 -1.26 12.45 14.96
#